data_31c43f9b9d7aa0bdc44f9d71e3f69bf5
#
_entry.id   31c43f9b9d7aa0bdc44f9d71e3f69bf5
#
_cell.length_a   1.000
_cell.length_b   1.000
_cell.length_c   1.000
_cell.angle_alpha   90.00
_cell.angle_beta   90.00
_cell.angle_gamma   90.00
#
_symmetry.space_group_name_H-M   'P 1'
#
loop_
_entity.id
_entity.type
_entity.pdbx_description
1 polymer ?
#
loop_
_entity_poly.entity_id
_entity_poly.type
_entity_poly.pdbx_seq_one_letter_code
_entity_poly.pdbx_strand_id
1 'polypeptide(L)'
;MRLLAPRNDTSIRCNPRKVKCRGTRPLIRLSIFTCAFLSCNIPPVKPIELLGQALSRDGTVLKLIRRSDEYIILASGKSLMSSRMHGSEEALATFACRHAMTRKQPSVLIGGLGMGFTLRATLDLLPPDAVVVVAEIVPAVVDWNRGPLGPLAGNPLADPRVQVEIDDVAVTLTARRGQFDAVLLDVDNGPSAFSGSNNAGLYDDRGISVAFAALKSNGVLAVWSAREDKKFEQRLRHGRFAVEVEHVRGRLKSGGPRHTIFLARKSPAR
;
A
#
# COMPACT_ATOMS: atom_id res chain seq x y z
N MET A 1 43.07 -19.40 -7.84
CA MET A 1 42.54 -19.79 -9.15
C MET A 1 41.43 -18.83 -9.53
N ARG A 2 41.56 -18.14 -10.61
CA ARG A 2 40.99 -16.97 -11.25
C ARG A 2 39.52 -16.64 -11.00
N LEU A 3 39.30 -15.40 -10.56
CA LEU A 3 38.09 -14.60 -10.66
C LEU A 3 37.69 -14.36 -12.13
N LEU A 4 36.43 -14.43 -12.43
CA LEU A 4 35.81 -13.85 -13.64
C LEU A 4 34.63 -13.02 -13.24
N ALA A 5 34.75 -11.71 -13.43
CA ALA A 5 33.65 -10.73 -13.36
C ALA A 5 32.88 -10.65 -14.69
N PRO A 6 31.60 -10.35 -14.72
CA PRO A 6 30.87 -10.08 -15.97
C PRO A 6 31.08 -8.64 -16.41
N ARG A 7 31.41 -8.49 -17.69
CA ARG A 7 31.55 -7.22 -18.41
C ARG A 7 30.18 -6.70 -18.81
N ASN A 8 29.86 -5.49 -18.38
CA ASN A 8 28.87 -4.64 -19.05
C ASN A 8 29.59 -3.87 -20.16
N ASP A 9 29.23 -4.13 -21.41
CA ASP A 9 29.65 -3.32 -22.55
C ASP A 9 28.47 -3.14 -23.50
N THR A 10 27.86 -1.96 -23.49
CA THR A 10 26.93 -1.48 -24.51
C THR A 10 27.38 -0.10 -24.96
N SER A 11 28.51 -0.04 -25.65
CA SER A 11 28.93 1.13 -26.40
C SER A 11 28.47 0.96 -27.85
N ILE A 12 27.46 1.73 -28.25
CA ILE A 12 27.07 1.87 -29.65
C ILE A 12 28.14 2.72 -30.34
N ARG A 13 29.01 2.08 -31.10
CA ARG A 13 29.98 2.74 -31.96
C ARG A 13 29.32 3.03 -33.32
N CYS A 14 29.13 4.31 -33.63
CA CYS A 14 28.91 4.77 -34.99
C CYS A 14 30.19 4.57 -35.82
N ASN A 15 30.09 3.82 -36.91
CA ASN A 15 31.19 3.53 -37.82
C ASN A 15 31.11 4.45 -39.02
N PRO A 16 32.08 5.40 -39.23
CA PRO A 16 32.13 6.20 -40.44
C PRO A 16 32.98 5.49 -41.50
N ARG A 17 32.36 4.79 -42.43
CA ARG A 17 33.09 4.28 -43.62
C ARG A 17 32.69 4.95 -44.90
N LYS A 18 33.65 5.76 -45.39
CA LYS A 18 34.12 5.95 -46.76
C LYS A 18 33.08 6.31 -47.83
N VAL A 19 33.03 7.60 -48.12
CA VAL A 19 32.66 8.06 -49.44
C VAL A 19 33.95 8.53 -50.16
N LYS A 20 34.33 7.79 -51.23
CA LYS A 20 35.39 8.21 -52.17
C LYS A 20 34.76 9.22 -53.15
N CYS A 21 35.20 10.47 -53.14
CA CYS A 21 34.96 11.41 -54.24
C CYS A 21 36.18 11.41 -55.18
N ARG A 22 35.92 11.08 -56.44
CA ARG A 22 36.84 11.37 -57.59
C ARG A 22 36.31 12.60 -58.32
N GLY A 23 37.14 13.63 -58.42
CA GLY A 23 37.36 14.38 -59.65
C GLY A 23 36.55 15.66 -59.85
N THR A 24 37.33 16.71 -60.05
CA THR A 24 37.14 17.97 -60.81
C THR A 24 36.48 19.16 -60.09
N ARG A 25 37.31 20.20 -59.96
CA ARG A 25 36.99 21.59 -59.60
C ARG A 25 36.16 22.29 -60.73
N PRO A 26 35.58 23.49 -60.53
CA PRO A 26 35.41 24.38 -59.38
C PRO A 26 33.99 24.95 -59.30
N LEU A 27 33.71 25.64 -58.25
CA LEU A 27 32.96 26.89 -58.08
C LEU A 27 32.28 26.92 -56.71
N ILE A 28 32.77 27.84 -55.92
CA ILE A 28 32.25 28.13 -54.59
C ILE A 28 30.81 28.64 -54.71
N ARG A 29 29.83 27.86 -54.25
CA ARG A 29 28.53 28.36 -53.82
C ARG A 29 28.37 27.99 -52.34
N LEU A 30 28.39 29.04 -51.50
CA LEU A 30 28.01 28.94 -50.10
C LEU A 30 26.53 28.50 -50.05
N SER A 31 26.28 27.24 -49.93
CA SER A 31 24.94 26.74 -49.52
C SER A 31 24.96 26.64 -48.02
N ILE A 32 24.19 27.51 -47.39
CA ILE A 32 23.86 27.45 -45.97
C ILE A 32 23.17 26.11 -45.73
N PHE A 33 23.88 25.11 -45.24
CA PHE A 33 23.31 23.89 -44.71
C PHE A 33 22.57 24.27 -43.44
N THR A 34 21.26 24.46 -43.55
CA THR A 34 20.36 24.52 -42.43
C THR A 34 20.42 23.12 -41.77
N CYS A 35 21.21 23.03 -40.71
CA CYS A 35 21.20 21.87 -39.84
C CYS A 35 19.81 21.78 -39.22
N ALA A 36 18.95 20.91 -39.78
CA ALA A 36 17.69 20.57 -39.17
C ALA A 36 18.01 19.91 -37.83
N PHE A 37 17.94 20.70 -36.76
CA PHE A 37 17.90 20.15 -35.42
C PHE A 37 16.68 19.20 -35.34
N LEU A 38 16.93 17.92 -35.44
CA LEU A 38 16.01 16.91 -34.97
C LEU A 38 15.78 17.20 -33.50
N SER A 39 14.70 17.93 -33.20
CA SER A 39 14.21 18.09 -31.84
C SER A 39 13.89 16.68 -31.33
N CYS A 40 14.82 16.14 -30.55
CA CYS A 40 14.57 14.95 -29.77
C CYS A 40 13.47 15.35 -28.77
N ASN A 41 12.22 14.99 -29.06
CA ASN A 41 11.08 15.15 -28.17
C ASN A 41 11.28 14.18 -26.99
N ILE A 42 12.20 14.53 -26.08
CA ILE A 42 12.25 13.93 -24.77
C ILE A 42 11.01 14.46 -24.06
N PRO A 43 10.03 13.61 -23.71
CA PRO A 43 8.85 14.09 -22.99
C PRO A 43 9.33 14.75 -21.69
N PRO A 44 8.78 15.92 -21.32
CA PRO A 44 9.21 16.62 -20.13
C PRO A 44 9.05 15.70 -18.92
N VAL A 45 10.15 15.54 -18.17
CA VAL A 45 10.12 14.80 -16.90
C VAL A 45 9.12 15.54 -16.02
N LYS A 46 8.01 14.86 -15.67
CA LYS A 46 6.97 15.46 -14.84
C LYS A 46 7.55 15.76 -13.46
N PRO A 47 7.45 17.01 -12.97
CA PRO A 47 8.04 17.41 -11.71
C PRO A 47 7.46 16.58 -10.56
N ILE A 48 8.32 16.22 -9.62
CA ILE A 48 7.94 15.60 -8.36
C ILE A 48 7.75 16.72 -7.34
N GLU A 49 6.59 16.78 -6.73
CA GLU A 49 6.24 17.73 -5.70
C GLU A 49 6.23 17.02 -4.35
N LEU A 50 6.96 17.57 -3.37
CA LEU A 50 6.91 17.12 -1.98
C LEU A 50 5.73 17.82 -1.30
N LEU A 51 4.73 17.03 -0.89
CA LEU A 51 3.52 17.52 -0.22
C LEU A 51 3.62 17.46 1.31
N GLY A 52 4.45 16.57 1.84
CA GLY A 52 4.64 16.44 3.28
C GLY A 52 5.80 15.50 3.63
N GLN A 53 6.31 15.68 4.84
CA GLN A 53 7.34 14.83 5.42
C GLN A 53 7.07 14.64 6.91
N ALA A 54 7.28 13.43 7.41
CA ALA A 54 7.12 13.07 8.82
C ALA A 54 8.17 12.05 9.23
N LEU A 55 8.33 11.92 10.55
CA LEU A 55 9.12 10.87 11.17
C LEU A 55 8.19 9.92 11.91
N SER A 56 8.29 8.63 11.65
CA SER A 56 7.57 7.62 12.43
C SER A 56 8.25 7.37 13.78
N ARG A 57 7.58 6.64 14.68
CA ARG A 57 8.13 6.37 16.04
C ARG A 57 9.46 5.63 16.03
N ASP A 58 9.72 4.83 15.00
CA ASP A 58 10.98 4.08 14.81
C ASP A 58 12.07 4.86 14.07
N GLY A 59 11.84 6.16 13.79
CA GLY A 59 12.78 7.01 13.07
C GLY A 59 12.73 6.90 11.56
N THR A 60 11.79 6.12 10.99
CA THR A 60 11.61 6.04 9.53
C THR A 60 11.09 7.36 8.98
N VAL A 61 11.76 7.91 7.97
CA VAL A 61 11.33 9.13 7.28
C VAL A 61 10.25 8.76 6.27
N LEU A 62 9.05 9.28 6.49
CA LEU A 62 7.93 9.21 5.55
C LEU A 62 7.86 10.49 4.73
N LYS A 63 7.61 10.35 3.42
CA LYS A 63 7.38 11.48 2.51
C LYS A 63 6.14 11.22 1.67
N LEU A 64 5.26 12.20 1.62
CA LEU A 64 4.18 12.24 0.66
C LEU A 64 4.62 13.07 -0.53
N ILE A 65 4.65 12.47 -1.71
CA ILE A 65 4.98 13.15 -2.97
C ILE A 65 3.85 13.02 -3.97
N ARG A 66 3.76 14.00 -4.88
CA ARG A 66 2.90 13.97 -6.06
C ARG A 66 3.73 13.99 -7.33
N ARG A 67 3.40 13.12 -8.28
CA ARG A 67 3.95 13.09 -9.63
C ARG A 67 2.78 13.08 -10.62
N SER A 68 2.44 14.25 -11.15
CA SER A 68 1.22 14.48 -11.93
C SER A 68 -0.05 14.22 -11.11
N ASP A 69 -0.81 13.20 -11.47
CA ASP A 69 -2.02 12.72 -10.83
C ASP A 69 -1.78 11.56 -9.84
N GLU A 70 -0.53 11.12 -9.69
CA GLU A 70 -0.18 10.01 -8.80
C GLU A 70 0.41 10.54 -7.49
N TYR A 71 -0.17 10.11 -6.38
CA TYR A 71 0.34 10.32 -5.04
C TYR A 71 1.09 9.08 -4.58
N ILE A 72 2.23 9.28 -3.93
CA ILE A 72 3.10 8.20 -3.47
C ILE A 72 3.53 8.51 -2.05
N ILE A 73 3.39 7.54 -1.14
CA ILE A 73 4.03 7.58 0.18
C ILE A 73 5.34 6.79 0.07
N LEU A 74 6.43 7.45 0.43
CA LEU A 74 7.76 6.85 0.52
C LEU A 74 8.12 6.62 1.98
N ALA A 75 8.73 5.48 2.28
CA ALA A 75 9.36 5.16 3.56
C ALA A 75 10.87 4.98 3.34
N SER A 76 11.69 5.80 3.97
CA SER A 76 13.16 5.80 3.78
C SER A 76 13.58 5.81 2.29
N GLY A 77 12.86 6.60 1.48
CA GLY A 77 13.11 6.75 0.04
C GLY A 77 12.58 5.62 -0.85
N LYS A 78 12.02 4.56 -0.29
CA LYS A 78 11.37 3.47 -1.05
C LYS A 78 9.86 3.70 -1.11
N SER A 79 9.24 3.37 -2.25
CA SER A 79 7.79 3.44 -2.39
C SER A 79 7.12 2.43 -1.46
N LEU A 80 6.30 2.95 -0.53
CA LEU A 80 5.47 2.15 0.37
C LEU A 80 4.12 1.87 -0.29
N MET A 81 3.46 2.92 -0.81
CA MET A 81 2.17 2.81 -1.49
C MET A 81 1.99 3.89 -2.56
N SER A 82 1.09 3.65 -3.51
CA SER A 82 0.74 4.55 -4.62
C SER A 82 -0.76 4.61 -4.79
N SER A 83 -1.29 5.82 -5.06
CA SER A 83 -2.71 6.04 -5.30
C SER A 83 -3.28 5.29 -6.52
N ARG A 84 -2.42 4.71 -7.34
CA ARG A 84 -2.84 3.90 -8.51
C ARG A 84 -3.00 2.42 -8.22
N MET A 85 -2.65 1.97 -7.02
CA MET A 85 -2.69 0.57 -6.63
C MET A 85 -3.37 0.42 -5.28
N HIS A 86 -4.69 0.30 -5.28
CA HIS A 86 -5.53 0.16 -4.07
C HIS A 86 -6.55 -0.97 -4.16
N GLY A 87 -6.48 -1.80 -5.21
CA GLY A 87 -7.44 -2.89 -5.38
C GLY A 87 -7.36 -3.98 -4.30
N SER A 88 -6.19 -4.17 -3.69
CA SER A 88 -6.01 -5.10 -2.58
C SER A 88 -6.60 -4.59 -1.27
N GLU A 89 -6.57 -3.28 -1.04
CA GLU A 89 -7.17 -2.59 0.09
C GLU A 89 -8.69 -2.65 0.02
N GLU A 90 -9.27 -2.44 -1.16
CA GLU A 90 -10.71 -2.58 -1.39
C GLU A 90 -11.17 -4.04 -1.22
N ALA A 91 -10.37 -5.00 -1.68
CA ALA A 91 -10.64 -6.41 -1.49
C ALA A 91 -10.58 -6.81 -0.01
N LEU A 92 -9.61 -6.27 0.76
CA LEU A 92 -9.52 -6.48 2.20
C LEU A 92 -10.82 -6.08 2.90
N ALA A 93 -11.32 -4.88 2.62
CA ALA A 93 -12.59 -4.40 3.16
C ALA A 93 -13.76 -5.30 2.75
N THR A 94 -13.84 -5.67 1.46
CA THR A 94 -14.91 -6.51 0.93
C THR A 94 -14.99 -7.86 1.63
N PHE A 95 -13.85 -8.52 1.82
CA PHE A 95 -13.83 -9.84 2.46
C PHE A 95 -14.09 -9.75 3.97
N ALA A 96 -13.48 -8.76 4.64
CA ALA A 96 -13.61 -8.59 6.09
C ALA A 96 -15.05 -8.25 6.52
N CYS A 97 -15.71 -7.38 5.76
CA CYS A 97 -17.00 -6.82 6.13
C CYS A 97 -18.21 -7.68 5.73
N ARG A 98 -18.04 -8.83 5.06
CA ARG A 98 -19.15 -9.70 4.62
C ARG A 98 -20.17 -10.02 5.71
N HIS A 99 -19.72 -10.22 6.95
CA HIS A 99 -20.61 -10.47 8.10
C HIS A 99 -21.04 -9.18 8.82
N ALA A 100 -20.14 -8.20 8.90
CA ALA A 100 -20.43 -6.94 9.57
C ALA A 100 -21.56 -6.16 8.87
N MET A 101 -21.58 -6.15 7.53
CA MET A 101 -22.58 -5.42 6.75
C MET A 101 -24.04 -5.86 6.99
N THR A 102 -24.27 -7.05 7.52
CA THR A 102 -25.63 -7.57 7.82
C THR A 102 -26.03 -7.38 9.28
N ARG A 103 -25.15 -6.80 10.10
CA ARG A 103 -25.41 -6.59 11.53
C ARG A 103 -26.01 -5.21 11.77
N LYS A 104 -26.73 -5.08 12.87
CA LYS A 104 -27.13 -3.77 13.43
C LYS A 104 -25.95 -3.20 14.20
N GLN A 105 -25.66 -1.91 13.98
CA GLN A 105 -24.58 -1.17 14.63
C GLN A 105 -23.24 -1.95 14.62
N PRO A 106 -22.75 -2.36 13.44
CA PRO A 106 -21.50 -3.10 13.39
C PRO A 106 -20.36 -2.19 13.79
N SER A 107 -19.40 -2.75 14.53
CA SER A 107 -18.18 -2.07 14.94
C SER A 107 -16.99 -2.70 14.22
N VAL A 108 -16.22 -1.89 13.49
CA VAL A 108 -15.07 -2.32 12.70
C VAL A 108 -13.83 -1.54 13.13
N LEU A 109 -12.71 -2.25 13.30
CA LEU A 109 -11.40 -1.65 13.51
C LEU A 109 -10.56 -1.78 12.25
N ILE A 110 -9.93 -0.68 11.84
CA ILE A 110 -8.92 -0.65 10.79
C ILE A 110 -7.59 -0.24 11.42
N GLY A 111 -6.59 -1.09 11.36
CA GLY A 111 -5.21 -0.79 11.71
C GLY A 111 -4.47 -0.32 10.48
N GLY A 112 -3.97 0.92 10.53
CA GLY A 112 -3.37 1.61 9.40
C GLY A 112 -4.38 2.39 8.56
N LEU A 113 -4.10 3.67 8.28
CA LEU A 113 -4.93 4.54 7.46
C LEU A 113 -4.42 4.60 6.01
N GLY A 114 -3.10 4.66 5.83
CA GLY A 114 -2.48 4.78 4.52
C GLY A 114 -3.02 5.97 3.71
N MET A 115 -3.59 5.72 2.53
CA MET A 115 -4.26 6.73 1.71
C MET A 115 -5.79 6.71 1.84
N GLY A 116 -6.33 5.99 2.82
CA GLY A 116 -7.77 5.97 3.14
C GLY A 116 -8.61 5.02 2.28
N PHE A 117 -8.03 4.23 1.38
CA PHE A 117 -8.80 3.36 0.48
C PHE A 117 -9.50 2.21 1.20
N THR A 118 -8.83 1.54 2.15
CA THR A 118 -9.44 0.51 3.01
C THR A 118 -10.59 1.09 3.82
N LEU A 119 -10.42 2.29 4.38
CA LEU A 119 -11.47 2.98 5.13
C LEU A 119 -12.66 3.32 4.21
N ARG A 120 -12.42 3.90 3.04
CA ARG A 120 -13.49 4.24 2.09
C ARG A 120 -14.29 3.00 1.69
N ALA A 121 -13.62 1.94 1.27
CA ALA A 121 -14.26 0.68 0.90
C ALA A 121 -15.07 0.07 2.06
N THR A 122 -14.56 0.16 3.29
CA THR A 122 -15.28 -0.28 4.50
C THR A 122 -16.57 0.52 4.70
N LEU A 123 -16.50 1.86 4.60
CA LEU A 123 -17.64 2.75 4.79
C LEU A 123 -18.74 2.54 3.73
N ASP A 124 -18.35 2.22 2.49
CA ASP A 124 -19.28 1.94 1.39
C ASP A 124 -20.09 0.64 1.59
N LEU A 125 -19.56 -0.30 2.35
CA LEU A 125 -20.18 -1.59 2.64
C LEU A 125 -21.07 -1.56 3.88
N LEU A 126 -20.78 -0.71 4.84
CA LEU A 126 -21.40 -0.73 6.15
C LEU A 126 -22.68 0.13 6.22
N PRO A 127 -23.66 -0.26 7.05
CA PRO A 127 -24.87 0.53 7.27
C PRO A 127 -24.57 1.88 7.96
N PRO A 128 -25.53 2.83 7.90
CA PRO A 128 -25.31 4.18 8.44
C PRO A 128 -25.11 4.25 9.96
N ASP A 129 -25.53 3.23 10.70
CA ASP A 129 -25.38 3.12 12.16
C ASP A 129 -24.09 2.41 12.59
N ALA A 130 -23.18 2.12 11.65
CA ALA A 130 -21.90 1.49 11.93
C ALA A 130 -20.95 2.43 12.69
N VAL A 131 -19.99 1.84 13.41
CA VAL A 131 -18.84 2.54 14.00
C VAL A 131 -17.56 1.99 13.38
N VAL A 132 -16.75 2.87 12.81
CA VAL A 132 -15.46 2.50 12.21
C VAL A 132 -14.35 3.21 12.97
N VAL A 133 -13.56 2.45 13.71
CA VAL A 133 -12.38 2.93 14.42
C VAL A 133 -11.17 2.76 13.50
N VAL A 134 -10.38 3.81 13.32
CA VAL A 134 -9.12 3.78 12.58
C VAL A 134 -7.98 4.06 13.55
N ALA A 135 -7.11 3.08 13.74
CA ALA A 135 -5.88 3.26 14.52
C ALA A 135 -4.70 3.54 13.56
N GLU A 136 -4.15 4.75 13.64
CA GLU A 136 -3.00 5.17 12.83
C GLU A 136 -1.89 5.69 13.74
N ILE A 137 -0.70 5.13 13.61
CA ILE A 137 0.43 5.41 14.51
C ILE A 137 1.16 6.71 14.15
N VAL A 138 1.02 7.19 12.90
CA VAL A 138 1.71 8.38 12.38
C VAL A 138 0.71 9.53 12.22
N PRO A 139 0.72 10.56 13.11
CA PRO A 139 -0.22 11.67 13.04
C PRO A 139 -0.26 12.37 11.69
N ALA A 140 0.89 12.53 11.04
CA ALA A 140 0.99 13.18 9.74
C ALA A 140 0.20 12.43 8.63
N VAL A 141 0.06 11.11 8.71
CA VAL A 141 -0.77 10.34 7.76
C VAL A 141 -2.24 10.73 7.90
N VAL A 142 -2.72 10.97 9.13
CA VAL A 142 -4.07 11.49 9.37
C VAL A 142 -4.22 12.90 8.80
N ASP A 143 -3.23 13.79 9.01
CA ASP A 143 -3.25 15.15 8.47
C ASP A 143 -3.22 15.14 6.93
N TRP A 144 -2.44 14.26 6.31
CA TRP A 144 -2.44 14.10 4.86
C TRP A 144 -3.80 13.65 4.32
N ASN A 145 -4.51 12.78 5.03
CA ASN A 145 -5.86 12.34 4.67
C ASN A 145 -6.94 13.41 4.93
N ARG A 146 -6.71 14.34 5.84
CA ARG A 146 -7.55 15.54 6.00
C ARG A 146 -7.25 16.62 4.96
N GLY A 147 -6.09 16.53 4.32
CA GLY A 147 -5.60 17.46 3.31
C GLY A 147 -5.48 16.83 1.93
N PRO A 148 -4.24 16.73 1.36
CA PRO A 148 -4.03 16.41 -0.05
C PRO A 148 -4.47 15.00 -0.47
N LEU A 149 -4.53 14.02 0.45
CA LEU A 149 -4.98 12.66 0.15
C LEU A 149 -6.50 12.49 0.23
N GLY A 150 -7.20 13.30 1.06
CA GLY A 150 -8.62 13.13 1.30
C GLY A 150 -9.47 12.95 0.04
N PRO A 151 -9.34 13.84 -0.97
CA PRO A 151 -10.13 13.73 -2.22
C PRO A 151 -9.93 12.42 -2.99
N LEU A 152 -8.80 11.74 -2.84
CA LEU A 152 -8.52 10.48 -3.55
C LEU A 152 -9.48 9.35 -3.16
N ALA A 153 -9.87 9.33 -1.90
CA ALA A 153 -10.80 8.34 -1.33
C ALA A 153 -12.14 8.96 -0.93
N GLY A 154 -12.51 10.13 -1.50
CA GLY A 154 -13.80 10.80 -1.20
C GLY A 154 -13.91 11.32 0.23
N ASN A 155 -12.80 11.78 0.83
CA ASN A 155 -12.71 12.36 2.17
C ASN A 155 -13.27 11.43 3.28
N PRO A 156 -12.78 10.19 3.41
CA PRO A 156 -13.41 9.20 4.29
C PRO A 156 -13.34 9.59 5.77
N LEU A 157 -12.37 10.41 6.19
CA LEU A 157 -12.28 10.90 7.58
C LEU A 157 -13.37 11.93 7.95
N ALA A 158 -14.10 12.46 6.98
CA ALA A 158 -15.25 13.35 7.23
C ALA A 158 -16.55 12.59 7.50
N ASP A 159 -16.58 11.26 7.32
CA ASP A 159 -17.76 10.44 7.58
C ASP A 159 -18.03 10.36 9.10
N PRO A 160 -19.26 10.64 9.57
CA PRO A 160 -19.58 10.68 11.01
C PRO A 160 -19.44 9.33 11.72
N ARG A 161 -19.37 8.22 10.99
CA ARG A 161 -19.16 6.87 11.54
C ARG A 161 -17.71 6.65 11.96
N VAL A 162 -16.75 7.51 11.54
CA VAL A 162 -15.32 7.32 11.72
C VAL A 162 -14.82 7.91 13.04
N GLN A 163 -14.09 7.12 13.78
CA GLN A 163 -13.35 7.51 14.98
C GLN A 163 -11.86 7.26 14.74
N VAL A 164 -11.05 8.31 14.74
CA VAL A 164 -9.60 8.22 14.54
C VAL A 164 -8.88 8.15 15.88
N GLU A 165 -8.07 7.13 16.09
CA GLU A 165 -7.15 6.98 17.21
C GLU A 165 -5.71 7.08 16.70
N ILE A 166 -4.98 8.09 17.20
CA ILE A 166 -3.55 8.24 16.86
C ILE A 166 -2.76 7.40 17.85
N ASP A 167 -2.76 6.09 17.63
CA ASP A 167 -2.07 5.12 18.48
C ASP A 167 -1.73 3.84 17.71
N ASP A 168 -0.98 2.96 18.38
CA ASP A 168 -0.72 1.61 17.89
C ASP A 168 -2.01 0.77 17.93
N VAL A 169 -2.34 0.11 16.84
CA VAL A 169 -3.51 -0.78 16.76
C VAL A 169 -3.48 -1.90 17.81
N ALA A 170 -2.30 -2.33 18.26
CA ALA A 170 -2.16 -3.31 19.33
C ALA A 170 -2.71 -2.79 20.67
N VAL A 171 -2.56 -1.48 20.94
CA VAL A 171 -3.12 -0.81 22.13
C VAL A 171 -4.64 -0.82 22.05
N THR A 172 -5.20 -0.38 20.91
CA THR A 172 -6.65 -0.39 20.66
C THR A 172 -7.24 -1.78 20.81
N LEU A 173 -6.62 -2.80 20.22
CA LEU A 173 -7.05 -4.21 20.32
C LEU A 173 -7.03 -4.71 21.76
N THR A 174 -6.00 -4.36 22.52
CA THR A 174 -5.86 -4.80 23.92
C THR A 174 -6.94 -4.18 24.83
N ALA A 175 -7.27 -2.91 24.59
CA ALA A 175 -8.24 -2.17 25.38
C ALA A 175 -9.70 -2.57 25.08
N ARG A 176 -9.99 -3.14 23.93
CA ARG A 176 -11.37 -3.32 23.43
C ARG A 176 -11.75 -4.78 23.18
N ARG A 177 -11.90 -5.55 24.27
CA ARG A 177 -12.27 -6.97 24.20
C ARG A 177 -13.73 -7.16 23.78
N GLY A 178 -13.97 -8.07 22.82
CA GLY A 178 -15.32 -8.44 22.37
C GLY A 178 -16.13 -7.30 21.75
N GLN A 179 -15.47 -6.31 21.16
CA GLN A 179 -16.16 -5.12 20.65
C GLN A 179 -16.31 -5.09 19.13
N PHE A 180 -15.44 -5.79 18.37
CA PHE A 180 -15.41 -5.66 16.93
C PHE A 180 -16.08 -6.82 16.20
N ASP A 181 -16.87 -6.48 15.18
CA ASP A 181 -17.41 -7.43 14.21
C ASP A 181 -16.38 -7.80 13.14
N ALA A 182 -15.49 -6.85 12.82
CA ALA A 182 -14.33 -7.08 11.96
C ALA A 182 -13.13 -6.25 12.44
N VAL A 183 -11.93 -6.82 12.26
CA VAL A 183 -10.65 -6.16 12.45
C VAL A 183 -9.86 -6.33 11.15
N LEU A 184 -9.49 -5.23 10.53
CA LEU A 184 -8.69 -5.17 9.30
C LEU A 184 -7.30 -4.67 9.66
N LEU A 185 -6.27 -5.48 9.44
CA LEU A 185 -4.89 -5.09 9.62
C LEU A 185 -4.27 -4.82 8.24
N ASP A 186 -4.12 -3.54 7.95
CA ASP A 186 -3.53 -3.00 6.72
C ASP A 186 -2.27 -2.18 7.10
N VAL A 187 -1.39 -2.82 7.86
CA VAL A 187 -0.17 -2.21 8.39
C VAL A 187 1.06 -2.84 7.77
N ASP A 188 2.00 -2.02 7.33
CA ASP A 188 3.27 -2.42 6.69
C ASP A 188 3.09 -3.43 5.53
N ASN A 189 4.06 -4.36 5.40
CA ASN A 189 4.03 -5.43 4.40
C ASN A 189 3.41 -6.74 4.90
N GLY A 190 2.71 -6.71 6.04
CA GLY A 190 2.07 -7.87 6.67
C GLY A 190 3.02 -8.78 7.43
N PRO A 191 2.57 -10.01 7.78
CA PRO A 191 3.31 -10.92 8.69
C PRO A 191 4.69 -11.33 8.22
N SER A 192 4.91 -11.37 6.90
CA SER A 192 6.20 -11.75 6.29
C SER A 192 7.14 -10.57 6.06
N ALA A 193 6.81 -9.36 6.54
CA ALA A 193 7.72 -8.23 6.54
C ALA A 193 8.96 -8.58 7.35
N PHE A 194 10.12 -8.32 6.76
CA PHE A 194 11.43 -8.69 7.31
C PHE A 194 11.54 -8.35 8.80
N SER A 195 12.12 -9.28 9.56
CA SER A 195 12.52 -9.14 10.96
C SER A 195 13.13 -7.76 11.22
N GLY A 196 12.38 -6.89 11.92
CA GLY A 196 12.77 -5.51 12.23
C GLY A 196 11.61 -4.52 12.20
N SER A 197 10.41 -4.89 11.70
CA SER A 197 9.24 -4.02 11.83
C SER A 197 8.73 -4.07 13.27
N ASN A 198 8.39 -2.91 13.85
CA ASN A 198 7.79 -2.79 15.19
C ASN A 198 6.46 -3.56 15.32
N ASN A 199 5.88 -4.00 14.20
CA ASN A 199 4.59 -4.69 14.12
C ASN A 199 4.68 -6.22 14.25
N ALA A 200 5.86 -6.81 14.45
CA ALA A 200 6.01 -8.27 14.61
C ALA A 200 5.12 -8.85 15.71
N GLY A 201 4.90 -8.09 16.79
CA GLY A 201 4.03 -8.46 17.91
C GLY A 201 2.54 -8.56 17.58
N LEU A 202 2.08 -7.99 16.45
CA LEU A 202 0.70 -8.17 15.99
C LEU A 202 0.45 -9.57 15.40
N TYR A 203 1.50 -10.19 14.87
CA TYR A 203 1.43 -11.43 14.09
C TYR A 203 1.99 -12.65 14.81
N ASP A 204 2.47 -12.49 16.03
CA ASP A 204 2.84 -13.59 16.91
C ASP A 204 1.62 -14.20 17.64
N ASP A 205 1.82 -15.25 18.41
CA ASP A 205 0.74 -15.95 19.13
C ASP A 205 0.03 -15.03 20.13
N ARG A 206 0.75 -14.05 20.73
CA ARG A 206 0.18 -13.09 21.66
C ARG A 206 -0.71 -12.09 20.91
N GLY A 207 -0.24 -11.51 19.81
CA GLY A 207 -1.02 -10.59 18.99
C GLY A 207 -2.28 -11.24 18.43
N ILE A 208 -2.17 -12.48 17.93
CA ILE A 208 -3.30 -13.28 17.47
C ILE A 208 -4.31 -13.52 18.60
N SER A 209 -3.84 -13.83 19.81
CA SER A 209 -4.72 -13.99 20.97
C SER A 209 -5.44 -12.71 21.37
N VAL A 210 -4.75 -11.56 21.29
CA VAL A 210 -5.33 -10.24 21.56
C VAL A 210 -6.39 -9.91 20.50
N ALA A 211 -6.10 -10.12 19.23
CA ALA A 211 -7.06 -9.91 18.14
C ALA A 211 -8.29 -10.82 18.29
N PHE A 212 -8.08 -12.10 18.65
CA PHE A 212 -9.16 -13.03 18.95
C PHE A 212 -10.04 -12.53 20.10
N ALA A 213 -9.44 -12.00 21.16
CA ALA A 213 -10.16 -11.47 22.31
C ALA A 213 -10.95 -10.18 21.97
N ALA A 214 -10.44 -9.34 21.08
CA ALA A 214 -11.09 -8.10 20.65
C ALA A 214 -12.33 -8.32 19.78
N LEU A 215 -12.37 -9.46 19.07
CA LEU A 215 -13.49 -9.82 18.20
C LEU A 215 -14.70 -10.34 18.99
N LYS A 216 -15.90 -9.95 18.53
CA LYS A 216 -17.18 -10.59 18.89
C LYS A 216 -17.23 -12.03 18.39
N SER A 217 -18.24 -12.80 18.83
CA SER A 217 -18.55 -14.11 18.25
C SER A 217 -18.87 -13.97 16.75
N ASN A 218 -18.30 -14.84 15.92
CA ASN A 218 -18.33 -14.79 14.44
C ASN A 218 -17.63 -13.56 13.84
N GLY A 219 -16.89 -12.77 14.62
CA GLY A 219 -16.09 -11.67 14.10
C GLY A 219 -14.93 -12.17 13.25
N VAL A 220 -14.45 -11.31 12.36
CA VAL A 220 -13.40 -11.63 11.37
C VAL A 220 -12.17 -10.76 11.62
N LEU A 221 -11.01 -11.41 11.74
CA LEU A 221 -9.71 -10.76 11.56
C LEU A 221 -9.30 -10.93 10.09
N ALA A 222 -9.10 -9.83 9.40
CA ALA A 222 -8.55 -9.81 8.05
C ALA A 222 -7.18 -9.14 8.06
N VAL A 223 -6.19 -9.81 7.48
CA VAL A 223 -4.80 -9.32 7.46
C VAL A 223 -4.32 -9.25 6.03
N TRP A 224 -3.94 -8.05 5.60
CA TRP A 224 -3.27 -7.85 4.33
C TRP A 224 -1.79 -8.26 4.42
N SER A 225 -1.28 -8.86 3.36
CA SER A 225 0.12 -9.25 3.26
C SER A 225 0.64 -9.10 1.84
N ALA A 226 1.85 -8.57 1.71
CA ALA A 226 2.55 -8.49 0.42
C ALA A 226 2.87 -9.88 -0.16
N ARG A 227 2.90 -10.92 0.67
CA ARG A 227 3.26 -12.29 0.29
C ARG A 227 2.45 -13.32 1.06
N GLU A 228 2.41 -14.52 0.53
CA GLU A 228 1.92 -15.70 1.25
C GLU A 228 2.82 -16.05 2.44
N ASP A 229 2.23 -16.40 3.58
CA ASP A 229 2.94 -16.84 4.78
C ASP A 229 2.21 -18.02 5.44
N LYS A 230 2.65 -19.23 5.09
CA LYS A 230 2.08 -20.48 5.64
C LYS A 230 2.28 -20.64 7.14
N LYS A 231 3.35 -20.06 7.70
CA LYS A 231 3.58 -20.10 9.15
C LYS A 231 2.58 -19.22 9.90
N PHE A 232 2.27 -18.05 9.33
CA PHE A 232 1.24 -17.18 9.88
C PHE A 232 -0.15 -17.82 9.77
N GLU A 233 -0.48 -18.42 8.62
CA GLU A 233 -1.74 -19.18 8.47
C GLU A 233 -1.88 -20.27 9.53
N GLN A 234 -0.82 -21.05 9.78
CA GLN A 234 -0.82 -22.08 10.81
C GLN A 234 -1.00 -21.48 12.21
N ARG A 235 -0.33 -20.36 12.53
CA ARG A 235 -0.51 -19.67 13.82
C ARG A 235 -1.96 -19.21 14.02
N LEU A 236 -2.60 -18.66 12.98
CA LEU A 236 -4.02 -18.30 13.05
C LEU A 236 -4.90 -19.51 13.37
N ARG A 237 -4.65 -20.68 12.75
CA ARG A 237 -5.38 -21.92 13.03
C ARG A 237 -5.15 -22.41 14.46
N HIS A 238 -3.91 -22.36 14.96
CA HIS A 238 -3.59 -22.64 16.37
C HIS A 238 -4.28 -21.65 17.33
N GLY A 239 -4.41 -20.38 16.91
CA GLY A 239 -5.17 -19.34 17.62
C GLY A 239 -6.69 -19.55 17.60
N ARG A 240 -7.19 -20.71 17.18
CA ARG A 240 -8.62 -21.12 17.17
C ARG A 240 -9.48 -20.37 16.15
N PHE A 241 -8.88 -19.82 15.12
CA PHE A 241 -9.61 -19.25 14.00
C PHE A 241 -9.92 -20.29 12.91
N ALA A 242 -11.09 -20.15 12.27
CA ALA A 242 -11.33 -20.75 10.95
C ALA A 242 -10.68 -19.84 9.91
N VAL A 243 -9.72 -20.36 9.13
CA VAL A 243 -8.86 -19.54 8.25
C VAL A 243 -9.12 -19.85 6.79
N GLU A 244 -9.37 -18.80 6.03
CA GLU A 244 -9.42 -18.76 4.57
C GLU A 244 -8.30 -17.84 4.07
N VAL A 245 -7.75 -18.12 2.88
CA VAL A 245 -6.67 -17.32 2.28
C VAL A 245 -7.08 -16.94 0.87
N GLU A 246 -7.09 -15.65 0.60
CA GLU A 246 -7.46 -15.08 -0.69
C GLU A 246 -6.26 -14.42 -1.36
N HIS A 247 -6.17 -14.58 -2.68
CA HIS A 247 -5.13 -13.96 -3.49
C HIS A 247 -5.74 -12.89 -4.38
N VAL A 248 -5.29 -11.67 -4.19
CA VAL A 248 -5.81 -10.49 -4.87
C VAL A 248 -4.73 -9.78 -5.67
N ARG A 249 -5.13 -8.86 -6.55
CA ARG A 249 -4.20 -8.02 -7.29
C ARG A 249 -4.28 -6.58 -6.80
N GLY A 250 -3.13 -5.88 -6.82
CA GLY A 250 -3.06 -4.47 -6.42
C GLY A 250 -3.85 -3.52 -7.32
N ARG A 251 -4.24 -3.94 -8.53
CA ARG A 251 -5.11 -3.15 -9.42
C ARG A 251 -6.44 -3.86 -9.65
N LEU A 252 -7.54 -3.11 -9.54
CA LEU A 252 -8.92 -3.60 -9.66
C LEU A 252 -9.23 -4.28 -11.01
N LYS A 253 -8.79 -3.70 -12.12
CA LYS A 253 -9.21 -4.16 -13.46
C LYS A 253 -8.27 -5.18 -14.08
N SER A 254 -6.99 -5.12 -13.85
CA SER A 254 -6.01 -6.14 -14.27
C SER A 254 -4.58 -5.75 -13.88
N GLY A 255 -3.75 -6.75 -13.54
CA GLY A 255 -2.32 -6.56 -13.32
C GLY A 255 -1.96 -6.05 -11.92
N GLY A 256 -0.73 -5.55 -11.77
CA GLY A 256 -0.15 -5.23 -10.48
C GLY A 256 0.37 -6.47 -9.73
N PRO A 257 1.06 -6.25 -8.62
CA PRO A 257 1.54 -7.32 -7.77
C PRO A 257 0.39 -8.17 -7.21
N ARG A 258 0.68 -9.42 -6.89
CA ARG A 258 -0.23 -10.27 -6.13
C ARG A 258 -0.02 -10.01 -4.65
N HIS A 259 -1.12 -9.91 -3.93
CA HIS A 259 -1.17 -9.80 -2.49
C HIS A 259 -1.99 -10.93 -1.90
N THR A 260 -1.79 -11.19 -0.63
CA THR A 260 -2.52 -12.23 0.11
C THR A 260 -3.36 -11.57 1.19
N ILE A 261 -4.59 -12.01 1.36
CA ILE A 261 -5.47 -11.62 2.45
C ILE A 261 -5.76 -12.88 3.26
N PHE A 262 -5.35 -12.87 4.53
CA PHE A 262 -5.71 -13.90 5.49
C PHE A 262 -7.01 -13.50 6.16
N LEU A 263 -8.03 -14.36 6.08
CA LEU A 263 -9.33 -14.19 6.71
C LEU A 263 -9.45 -15.22 7.83
N ALA A 264 -9.48 -14.75 9.06
CA ALA A 264 -9.51 -15.55 10.23
C ALA A 264 -10.81 -15.28 11.02
N ARG A 265 -11.78 -16.21 10.94
CA ARG A 265 -13.08 -16.07 11.61
C ARG A 265 -13.05 -16.72 12.98
N LYS A 266 -13.47 -15.96 13.99
CA LYS A 266 -13.68 -16.45 15.35
C LYS A 266 -14.92 -17.34 15.38
N SER A 267 -14.75 -18.60 15.72
CA SER A 267 -15.88 -19.52 15.91
C SER A 267 -16.80 -19.04 17.05
N PRO A 268 -18.11 -19.37 17.00
CA PRO A 268 -19.00 -19.11 18.13
C PRO A 268 -18.45 -19.74 19.40
N ALA A 269 -18.63 -19.07 20.55
CA ALA A 269 -18.42 -19.72 21.81
C ALA A 269 -19.44 -20.92 21.92
N ARG A 270 -18.94 -22.11 22.20
CA ARG A 270 -19.79 -23.27 22.50
C ARG A 270 -20.49 -23.06 23.82
#